data_cab56a74e5ac530e0ce9fd096bf47c48
#
_entry.id   cab56a74e5ac530e0ce9fd096bf47c48
#
_cell.length_a   1.000
_cell.length_b   1.000
_cell.length_c   1.000
_cell.angle_alpha   90.00
_cell.angle_beta   90.00
_cell.angle_gamma   90.00
#
_symmetry.space_group_name_H-M   'P 1'
#
loop_
_entity.id
_entity.type
_entity.pdbx_description
1 polymer ?
#
loop_
_entity_poly.entity_id
_entity_poly.type
_entity_poly.pdbx_seq_one_letter_code
_entity_poly.pdbx_strand_id
1 'polypeptide(L)'
;MPVIAIIGAGPGLGAAVARRFGREGFSIALISRNQSKLDDMVAQLSAVGVTSRGYSADVRVPAELEDALARAAAELGPITTLQYSPLPSRDYLKPVLEMTAELALEALQFSALGLIHAVRAVLPAMQEARSGSIILINGGTSVKARAGFAGTSIAFPAESAYGEMLHDVLEDQGIRVGQLVIPGGIPQLRLPHGIDDVADRIWYLHTNAGPFRTLLIPLEDGRE
;
A
#
# COMPACT_ATOMS: atom_id res chain seq x y z
N MET A 1 1.47 20.09 8.16
CA MET A 1 0.78 18.85 8.61
C MET A 1 1.44 17.68 7.88
N PRO A 2 1.61 16.54 8.53
CA PRO A 2 2.13 15.36 7.83
C PRO A 2 1.14 14.88 6.74
N VAL A 3 1.67 14.28 5.68
CA VAL A 3 0.86 13.78 4.55
C VAL A 3 1.07 12.27 4.40
N ILE A 4 -0.03 11.52 4.30
CA ILE A 4 0.02 10.12 3.85
C ILE A 4 -0.49 10.01 2.41
N ALA A 5 0.29 9.37 1.54
CA ALA A 5 -0.17 8.92 0.22
C ALA A 5 -0.62 7.45 0.31
N ILE A 6 -1.89 7.20 0.00
CA ILE A 6 -2.51 5.86 0.01
C ILE A 6 -2.66 5.41 -1.45
N ILE A 7 -1.74 4.60 -1.94
CA ILE A 7 -1.80 4.01 -3.28
C ILE A 7 -2.62 2.73 -3.23
N GLY A 8 -3.63 2.64 -4.11
CA GLY A 8 -4.66 1.61 -4.05
C GLY A 8 -5.84 2.02 -3.18
N ALA A 9 -6.09 3.34 -3.08
CA ALA A 9 -7.20 3.87 -2.30
C ALA A 9 -8.55 3.36 -2.82
N GLY A 10 -9.35 2.83 -1.90
CA GLY A 10 -10.69 2.33 -2.16
C GLY A 10 -11.58 2.37 -0.93
N PRO A 11 -12.88 2.07 -1.06
CA PRO A 11 -13.87 2.24 0.01
C PRO A 11 -13.68 1.28 1.19
N GLY A 12 -12.84 0.26 1.04
CA GLY A 12 -12.48 -0.67 2.11
C GLY A 12 -11.29 -0.17 2.95
N LEU A 13 -10.15 -0.85 2.83
CA LEU A 13 -8.95 -0.57 3.61
C LEU A 13 -8.44 0.87 3.44
N GLY A 14 -8.40 1.38 2.21
CA GLY A 14 -7.95 2.75 1.95
C GLY A 14 -8.77 3.80 2.72
N ALA A 15 -10.09 3.64 2.77
CA ALA A 15 -10.97 4.55 3.53
C ALA A 15 -10.78 4.42 5.05
N ALA A 16 -10.57 3.20 5.57
CA ALA A 16 -10.32 2.97 6.99
C ALA A 16 -8.99 3.61 7.42
N VAL A 17 -7.93 3.42 6.63
CA VAL A 17 -6.62 4.03 6.88
C VAL A 17 -6.69 5.55 6.78
N ALA A 18 -7.38 6.08 5.76
CA ALA A 18 -7.58 7.53 5.61
C ALA A 18 -8.24 8.15 6.85
N ARG A 19 -9.29 7.50 7.38
CA ARG A 19 -9.93 7.95 8.64
C ARG A 19 -8.98 7.83 9.84
N ARG A 20 -8.23 6.72 9.92
CA ARG A 20 -7.31 6.48 11.04
C ARG A 20 -6.21 7.54 11.11
N PHE A 21 -5.54 7.79 9.99
CA PHE A 21 -4.49 8.81 9.91
C PHE A 21 -5.06 10.23 10.02
N GLY A 22 -6.25 10.48 9.44
CA GLY A 22 -6.92 11.77 9.54
C GLY A 22 -7.23 12.18 10.98
N ARG A 23 -7.61 11.24 11.87
CA ARG A 23 -7.79 11.50 13.31
C ARG A 23 -6.51 11.96 14.02
N GLU A 24 -5.35 11.59 13.46
CA GLU A 24 -4.04 11.98 13.98
C GLU A 24 -3.49 13.25 13.30
N GLY A 25 -4.33 13.95 12.54
CA GLY A 25 -3.99 15.23 11.91
C GLY A 25 -3.22 15.14 10.60
N PHE A 26 -3.21 13.97 9.94
CA PHE A 26 -2.64 13.85 8.60
C PHE A 26 -3.56 14.42 7.54
N SER A 27 -2.97 15.06 6.51
CA SER A 27 -3.61 15.25 5.21
C SER A 27 -3.48 13.98 4.39
N ILE A 28 -4.52 13.64 3.60
CA ILE A 28 -4.65 12.35 2.93
C ILE A 28 -4.60 12.55 1.41
N ALA A 29 -3.60 11.99 0.74
CA ALA A 29 -3.55 11.84 -0.70
C ALA A 29 -4.07 10.45 -1.09
N LEU A 30 -5.23 10.39 -1.74
CA LEU A 30 -5.86 9.15 -2.19
C LEU A 30 -5.49 8.90 -3.65
N ILE A 31 -4.84 7.78 -3.97
CA ILE A 31 -4.37 7.46 -5.31
C ILE A 31 -4.97 6.14 -5.79
N SER A 32 -5.72 6.17 -6.89
CA SER A 32 -6.25 4.98 -7.57
C SER A 32 -6.73 5.34 -8.99
N ARG A 33 -7.14 4.36 -9.79
CA ARG A 33 -7.51 4.55 -11.19
C ARG A 33 -8.86 5.25 -11.42
N ASN A 34 -9.73 5.31 -10.45
CA ASN A 34 -11.10 5.79 -10.62
C ASN A 34 -11.33 7.10 -9.87
N GLN A 35 -11.28 8.23 -10.60
CA GLN A 35 -11.44 9.57 -10.03
C GLN A 35 -12.77 9.73 -9.31
N SER A 36 -13.90 9.28 -9.88
CA SER A 36 -15.22 9.43 -9.25
C SER A 36 -15.29 8.76 -7.87
N LYS A 37 -14.70 7.56 -7.73
CA LYS A 37 -14.62 6.90 -6.41
C LYS A 37 -13.71 7.65 -5.43
N LEU A 38 -12.65 8.28 -5.92
CA LEU A 38 -11.79 9.13 -5.09
C LEU A 38 -12.55 10.38 -4.62
N ASP A 39 -13.33 11.01 -5.50
CA ASP A 39 -14.14 12.19 -5.17
C ASP A 39 -15.19 11.87 -4.08
N ASP A 40 -15.84 10.70 -4.18
CA ASP A 40 -16.76 10.21 -3.16
C ASP A 40 -16.06 10.00 -1.80
N MET A 41 -14.85 9.45 -1.81
CA MET A 41 -14.05 9.26 -0.59
C MET A 41 -13.60 10.60 0.00
N VAL A 42 -13.18 11.55 -0.83
CA VAL A 42 -12.83 12.92 -0.40
C VAL A 42 -14.02 13.62 0.25
N ALA A 43 -15.22 13.51 -0.34
CA ALA A 43 -16.43 14.07 0.25
C ALA A 43 -16.75 13.47 1.63
N GLN A 44 -16.62 12.14 1.78
CA GLN A 44 -16.83 11.46 3.07
C GLN A 44 -15.80 11.88 4.13
N LEU A 45 -14.53 12.04 3.76
CA LEU A 45 -13.47 12.47 4.67
C LEU A 45 -13.65 13.94 5.08
N SER A 46 -14.02 14.80 4.13
CA SER A 46 -14.34 16.20 4.39
C SER A 46 -15.49 16.37 5.37
N ALA A 47 -16.53 15.53 5.29
CA ALA A 47 -17.66 15.55 6.22
C ALA A 47 -17.28 15.27 7.68
N VAL A 48 -16.11 14.67 7.92
CA VAL A 48 -15.56 14.42 9.28
C VAL A 48 -14.33 15.28 9.56
N GLY A 49 -14.11 16.34 8.78
CA GLY A 49 -13.06 17.33 9.01
C GLY A 49 -11.64 16.90 8.59
N VAL A 50 -11.51 15.83 7.82
CA VAL A 50 -10.21 15.35 7.34
C VAL A 50 -9.86 15.99 5.99
N THR A 51 -8.72 16.69 5.93
CA THR A 51 -8.19 17.24 4.69
C THR A 51 -7.74 16.10 3.76
N SER A 52 -8.31 16.03 2.57
CA SER A 52 -7.97 14.98 1.60
C SER A 52 -8.13 15.43 0.17
N ARG A 53 -7.40 14.79 -0.75
CA ARG A 53 -7.50 14.97 -2.20
C ARG A 53 -7.34 13.63 -2.93
N GLY A 54 -8.01 13.50 -4.08
CA GLY A 54 -7.97 12.32 -4.94
C GLY A 54 -7.16 12.60 -6.21
N TYR A 55 -6.28 11.66 -6.56
CA TYR A 55 -5.41 11.72 -7.74
C TYR A 55 -5.56 10.42 -8.53
N SER A 56 -6.09 10.51 -9.75
CA SER A 56 -6.21 9.33 -10.61
C SER A 56 -4.85 8.94 -11.17
N ALA A 57 -4.47 7.67 -10.98
CA ALA A 57 -3.27 7.07 -11.58
C ALA A 57 -3.38 5.55 -11.64
N ASP A 58 -2.84 4.93 -12.70
CA ASP A 58 -2.56 3.50 -12.76
C ASP A 58 -1.11 3.25 -12.33
N VAL A 59 -0.92 2.44 -11.30
CA VAL A 59 0.42 2.10 -10.78
C VAL A 59 1.32 1.39 -11.80
N ARG A 60 0.75 0.85 -12.89
CA ARG A 60 1.49 0.24 -14.00
C ARG A 60 2.01 1.26 -15.00
N VAL A 61 1.58 2.52 -14.89
CA VAL A 61 2.01 3.62 -15.74
C VAL A 61 2.86 4.59 -14.92
N PRO A 62 4.20 4.49 -14.98
CA PRO A 62 5.10 5.26 -14.11
C PRO A 62 4.83 6.76 -14.12
N ALA A 63 4.63 7.34 -15.30
CA ALA A 63 4.40 8.78 -15.45
C ALA A 63 3.12 9.26 -14.75
N GLU A 64 2.03 8.48 -14.78
CA GLU A 64 0.80 8.81 -14.06
C GLU A 64 1.00 8.77 -12.54
N LEU A 65 1.69 7.75 -12.06
CA LEU A 65 1.94 7.58 -10.62
C LEU A 65 2.87 8.67 -10.08
N GLU A 66 3.94 8.98 -10.80
CA GLU A 66 4.90 10.03 -10.43
C GLU A 66 4.25 11.42 -10.45
N ASP A 67 3.42 11.73 -11.48
CA ASP A 67 2.65 12.98 -11.54
C ASP A 67 1.65 13.09 -10.38
N ALA A 68 0.90 12.03 -10.09
CA ALA A 68 -0.05 12.01 -8.99
C ALA A 68 0.64 12.28 -7.63
N LEU A 69 1.79 11.67 -7.37
CA LEU A 69 2.57 11.90 -6.16
C LEU A 69 3.16 13.30 -6.10
N ALA A 70 3.66 13.84 -7.22
CA ALA A 70 4.19 15.20 -7.30
C ALA A 70 3.09 16.25 -7.02
N ARG A 71 1.91 16.08 -7.61
CA ARG A 71 0.75 16.94 -7.36
C ARG A 71 0.29 16.86 -5.91
N ALA A 72 0.23 15.65 -5.36
CA ALA A 72 -0.10 15.45 -3.94
C ALA A 72 0.87 16.20 -3.03
N ALA A 73 2.17 16.11 -3.30
CA ALA A 73 3.18 16.82 -2.53
C ALA A 73 3.08 18.35 -2.68
N ALA A 74 2.77 18.85 -3.89
CA ALA A 74 2.60 20.29 -4.14
C ALA A 74 1.36 20.87 -3.45
N GLU A 75 0.26 20.12 -3.41
CA GLU A 75 -1.03 20.60 -2.92
C GLU A 75 -1.24 20.37 -1.41
N LEU A 76 -0.69 19.29 -0.85
CA LEU A 76 -0.90 18.91 0.56
C LEU A 76 0.36 19.09 1.42
N GLY A 77 1.51 19.19 0.81
CA GLY A 77 2.82 19.23 1.47
C GLY A 77 3.61 17.93 1.29
N PRO A 78 4.87 17.89 1.76
CA PRO A 78 5.75 16.72 1.60
C PRO A 78 5.10 15.44 2.12
N ILE A 79 5.15 14.37 1.32
CA ILE A 79 4.62 13.06 1.68
C ILE A 79 5.56 12.45 2.72
N THR A 80 5.07 12.32 3.95
CA THR A 80 5.84 11.75 5.07
C THR A 80 5.53 10.27 5.30
N THR A 81 4.42 9.78 4.72
CA THR A 81 4.03 8.37 4.80
C THR A 81 3.54 7.88 3.45
N LEU A 82 4.08 6.77 2.99
CA LEU A 82 3.65 6.07 1.79
C LEU A 82 3.00 4.75 2.18
N GLN A 83 1.74 4.53 1.84
CA GLN A 83 1.11 3.21 1.88
C GLN A 83 0.97 2.68 0.46
N TYR A 84 1.50 1.49 0.20
CA TYR A 84 1.36 0.79 -1.06
C TYR A 84 0.48 -0.45 -0.88
N SER A 85 -0.74 -0.39 -1.42
CA SER A 85 -1.76 -1.42 -1.23
C SER A 85 -2.73 -1.57 -2.41
N PRO A 86 -2.27 -1.49 -3.67
CA PRO A 86 -3.18 -1.66 -4.79
C PRO A 86 -3.77 -3.06 -4.83
N LEU A 87 -5.06 -3.17 -5.16
CA LEU A 87 -5.75 -4.46 -5.24
C LEU A 87 -5.40 -5.16 -6.57
N PRO A 88 -4.92 -6.42 -6.54
CA PRO A 88 -4.55 -7.16 -7.75
C PRO A 88 -5.76 -7.41 -8.66
N SER A 89 -5.52 -7.40 -10.00
CA SER A 89 -6.51 -7.88 -10.96
C SER A 89 -6.81 -9.36 -10.73
N ARG A 90 -8.02 -9.78 -11.05
CA ARG A 90 -8.39 -11.20 -11.06
C ARG A 90 -7.55 -12.02 -12.06
N ASP A 91 -7.03 -11.38 -13.10
CA ASP A 91 -6.15 -12.03 -14.07
C ASP A 91 -4.81 -12.49 -13.47
N TYR A 92 -4.38 -11.86 -12.36
CA TYR A 92 -3.19 -12.29 -11.62
C TYR A 92 -3.47 -13.45 -10.66
N LEU A 93 -4.76 -13.78 -10.44
CA LEU A 93 -5.20 -14.86 -9.55
C LEU A 93 -5.55 -16.13 -10.35
N LYS A 94 -4.77 -16.43 -11.38
CA LYS A 94 -4.93 -17.65 -12.22
C LYS A 94 -4.04 -18.79 -11.74
N PRO A 95 -4.45 -20.04 -12.03
CA PRO A 95 -3.61 -21.21 -11.82
C PRO A 95 -2.27 -21.11 -12.58
N VAL A 96 -1.22 -21.68 -12.01
CA VAL A 96 0.14 -21.58 -12.55
C VAL A 96 0.27 -22.08 -14.00
N LEU A 97 -0.52 -23.09 -14.40
CA LEU A 97 -0.52 -23.61 -15.77
C LEU A 97 -1.22 -22.69 -16.78
N GLU A 98 -1.95 -21.67 -16.32
CA GLU A 98 -2.59 -20.65 -17.15
C GLU A 98 -1.82 -19.33 -17.16
N MET A 99 -0.68 -19.26 -16.45
CA MET A 99 0.13 -18.06 -16.37
C MET A 99 0.97 -17.91 -17.63
N THR A 100 0.91 -16.71 -18.23
CA THR A 100 1.78 -16.33 -19.34
C THR A 100 2.86 -15.35 -18.89
N ALA A 101 3.90 -15.17 -19.69
CA ALA A 101 4.97 -14.21 -19.41
C ALA A 101 4.44 -12.76 -19.37
N GLU A 102 3.49 -12.44 -20.25
CA GLU A 102 2.85 -11.12 -20.32
C GLU A 102 2.07 -10.82 -19.04
N LEU A 103 1.26 -11.77 -18.56
CA LEU A 103 0.54 -11.62 -17.29
C LEU A 103 1.48 -11.53 -16.09
N ALA A 104 2.58 -12.28 -16.10
CA ALA A 104 3.59 -12.19 -15.06
C ALA A 104 4.28 -10.81 -15.06
N LEU A 105 4.58 -10.28 -16.24
CA LEU A 105 5.14 -8.93 -16.39
C LEU A 105 4.16 -7.86 -15.90
N GLU A 106 2.89 -7.93 -16.26
CA GLU A 106 1.86 -7.02 -15.76
C GLU A 106 1.71 -7.08 -14.23
N ALA A 107 1.77 -8.29 -13.66
CA ALA A 107 1.73 -8.46 -12.20
C ALA A 107 2.96 -7.83 -11.51
N LEU A 108 4.15 -7.95 -12.11
CA LEU A 108 5.35 -7.28 -11.62
C LEU A 108 5.26 -5.75 -11.76
N GLN A 109 4.73 -5.23 -12.87
CA GLN A 109 4.50 -3.79 -13.07
C GLN A 109 3.54 -3.24 -12.02
N PHE A 110 2.45 -3.95 -11.75
CA PHE A 110 1.46 -3.60 -10.74
C PHE A 110 2.03 -3.59 -9.32
N SER A 111 2.89 -4.52 -8.97
CA SER A 111 3.41 -4.75 -7.62
C SER A 111 4.80 -4.12 -7.45
N ALA A 112 5.86 -4.86 -7.72
CA ALA A 112 7.23 -4.46 -7.42
C ALA A 112 7.67 -3.19 -8.17
N LEU A 113 7.41 -3.09 -9.47
CA LEU A 113 7.86 -1.93 -10.26
C LEU A 113 7.07 -0.67 -9.88
N GLY A 114 5.76 -0.78 -9.68
CA GLY A 114 4.94 0.34 -9.20
C GLY A 114 5.40 0.85 -7.83
N LEU A 115 5.74 -0.06 -6.91
CA LEU A 115 6.33 0.33 -5.62
C LEU A 115 7.66 1.05 -5.79
N ILE A 116 8.56 0.57 -6.67
CA ILE A 116 9.85 1.22 -6.92
C ILE A 116 9.65 2.66 -7.41
N HIS A 117 8.72 2.90 -8.35
CA HIS A 117 8.39 4.25 -8.83
C HIS A 117 7.83 5.13 -7.72
N ALA A 118 6.89 4.60 -6.92
CA ALA A 118 6.30 5.33 -5.81
C ALA A 118 7.35 5.73 -4.76
N VAL A 119 8.21 4.81 -4.36
CA VAL A 119 9.28 5.07 -3.39
C VAL A 119 10.25 6.14 -3.92
N ARG A 120 10.70 6.01 -5.16
CA ARG A 120 11.62 7.00 -5.78
C ARG A 120 11.04 8.41 -5.82
N ALA A 121 9.72 8.55 -5.98
CA ALA A 121 9.05 9.85 -6.00
C ALA A 121 9.00 10.52 -4.61
N VAL A 122 8.90 9.75 -3.50
CA VAL A 122 8.70 10.32 -2.16
C VAL A 122 9.95 10.27 -1.28
N LEU A 123 10.87 9.34 -1.53
CA LEU A 123 12.04 9.08 -0.69
C LEU A 123 12.97 10.30 -0.52
N PRO A 124 13.26 11.12 -1.54
CA PRO A 124 14.16 12.27 -1.37
C PRO A 124 13.71 13.23 -0.26
N ALA A 125 12.41 13.55 -0.18
CA ALA A 125 11.87 14.42 0.85
C ALA A 125 11.92 13.77 2.24
N MET A 126 11.69 12.46 2.35
CA MET A 126 11.83 11.71 3.61
C MET A 126 13.30 11.70 4.08
N GLN A 127 14.26 11.54 3.16
CA GLN A 127 15.69 11.55 3.48
C GLN A 127 16.15 12.93 3.94
N GLU A 128 15.73 14.01 3.27
CA GLU A 128 16.02 15.38 3.68
C GLU A 128 15.48 15.67 5.09
N ALA A 129 14.26 15.24 5.38
CA ALA A 129 13.62 15.39 6.69
C ALA A 129 14.19 14.42 7.74
N ARG A 130 14.95 13.40 7.34
CA ARG A 130 15.37 12.25 8.18
C ARG A 130 14.20 11.64 8.96
N SER A 131 13.06 11.57 8.32
CA SER A 131 11.81 11.09 8.92
C SER A 131 10.83 10.66 7.84
N GLY A 132 10.24 9.49 8.01
CA GLY A 132 9.22 8.99 7.10
C GLY A 132 8.79 7.57 7.42
N SER A 133 7.78 7.10 6.70
CA SER A 133 7.43 5.66 6.72
C SER A 133 6.91 5.18 5.38
N ILE A 134 7.27 3.94 5.03
CA ILE A 134 6.82 3.22 3.84
C ILE A 134 6.18 1.93 4.30
N ILE A 135 4.91 1.72 3.98
CA ILE A 135 4.12 0.59 4.47
C ILE A 135 3.56 -0.18 3.28
N LEU A 136 3.97 -1.44 3.16
CA LEU A 136 3.52 -2.36 2.14
C LEU A 136 2.39 -3.23 2.69
N ILE A 137 1.32 -3.41 1.91
CA ILE A 137 0.21 -4.29 2.27
C ILE A 137 0.05 -5.35 1.19
N ASN A 138 0.29 -6.60 1.56
CA ASN A 138 0.24 -7.73 0.63
C ASN A 138 -0.66 -8.85 1.16
N GLY A 139 -1.04 -9.75 0.25
CA GLY A 139 -1.65 -11.03 0.59
C GLY A 139 -0.62 -12.08 1.02
N GLY A 140 -1.11 -13.23 1.49
CA GLY A 140 -0.27 -14.35 1.96
C GLY A 140 0.70 -14.92 0.91
N THR A 141 0.45 -14.68 -0.38
CA THR A 141 1.35 -15.10 -1.48
C THR A 141 2.68 -14.34 -1.49
N SER A 142 2.82 -13.26 -0.73
CA SER A 142 4.12 -12.60 -0.50
C SER A 142 5.09 -13.44 0.34
N VAL A 143 4.55 -14.41 1.11
CA VAL A 143 5.33 -15.28 2.01
C VAL A 143 5.32 -16.73 1.53
N LYS A 144 4.18 -17.21 1.03
CA LYS A 144 4.01 -18.59 0.58
C LYS A 144 3.35 -18.63 -0.78
N ALA A 145 4.08 -19.06 -1.80
CA ALA A 145 3.54 -19.21 -3.15
C ALA A 145 2.40 -20.23 -3.19
N ARG A 146 1.37 -19.94 -4.00
CA ARG A 146 0.19 -20.80 -4.18
C ARG A 146 -0.06 -21.02 -5.67
N ALA A 147 -0.19 -22.27 -6.07
CA ALA A 147 -0.39 -22.65 -7.48
C ALA A 147 -1.66 -22.05 -8.10
N GLY A 148 -2.70 -21.78 -7.32
CA GLY A 148 -3.94 -21.13 -7.77
C GLY A 148 -3.87 -19.61 -7.93
N PHE A 149 -2.77 -18.96 -7.51
CA PHE A 149 -2.58 -17.50 -7.49
C PHE A 149 -1.22 -17.13 -8.05
N ALA A 150 -0.90 -17.58 -9.26
CA ALA A 150 0.46 -17.55 -9.79
C ALA A 150 1.01 -16.14 -9.97
N GLY A 151 0.22 -15.17 -10.45
CA GLY A 151 0.70 -13.80 -10.67
C GLY A 151 1.09 -13.10 -9.37
N THR A 152 0.27 -13.18 -8.33
CA THR A 152 0.62 -12.61 -7.02
C THR A 152 1.70 -13.42 -6.31
N SER A 153 1.81 -14.73 -6.56
CA SER A 153 2.90 -15.57 -6.05
C SER A 153 4.26 -15.27 -6.69
N ILE A 154 4.26 -14.66 -7.88
CA ILE A 154 5.47 -14.16 -8.55
C ILE A 154 5.77 -12.72 -8.10
N ALA A 155 4.77 -11.85 -8.11
CA ALA A 155 4.98 -10.40 -7.96
C ALA A 155 5.13 -9.95 -6.50
N PHE A 156 4.35 -10.47 -5.56
CA PHE A 156 4.40 -10.05 -4.17
C PHE A 156 5.69 -10.42 -3.43
N PRO A 157 6.33 -11.59 -3.67
CA PRO A 157 7.66 -11.83 -3.13
C PRO A 157 8.71 -10.84 -3.62
N ALA A 158 8.66 -10.42 -4.90
CA ALA A 158 9.57 -9.42 -5.44
C ALA A 158 9.35 -8.03 -4.78
N GLU A 159 8.09 -7.63 -4.59
CA GLU A 159 7.73 -6.41 -3.84
C GLU A 159 8.23 -6.50 -2.38
N SER A 160 8.01 -7.64 -1.73
CA SER A 160 8.43 -7.88 -0.35
C SER A 160 9.96 -7.81 -0.20
N ALA A 161 10.70 -8.43 -1.11
CA ALA A 161 12.17 -8.40 -1.10
C ALA A 161 12.71 -6.96 -1.27
N TYR A 162 12.10 -6.15 -2.16
CA TYR A 162 12.47 -4.74 -2.30
C TYR A 162 12.19 -3.96 -1.00
N GLY A 163 11.04 -4.18 -0.38
CA GLY A 163 10.69 -3.55 0.89
C GLY A 163 11.64 -3.92 2.03
N GLU A 164 12.06 -5.20 2.11
CA GLU A 164 13.00 -5.68 3.13
C GLU A 164 14.38 -5.04 2.97
N MET A 165 14.89 -4.95 1.73
CA MET A 165 16.13 -4.22 1.45
C MET A 165 16.04 -2.72 1.82
N LEU A 166 14.90 -2.08 1.58
CA LEU A 166 14.68 -0.70 2.01
C LEU A 166 14.66 -0.58 3.54
N HIS A 167 14.03 -1.53 4.25
CA HIS A 167 14.01 -1.56 5.70
C HIS A 167 15.44 -1.54 6.27
N ASP A 168 16.30 -2.42 5.76
CA ASP A 168 17.69 -2.56 6.23
C ASP A 168 18.54 -1.30 6.04
N VAL A 169 18.32 -0.54 4.95
CA VAL A 169 19.18 0.61 4.62
C VAL A 169 18.60 1.97 5.06
N LEU A 170 17.32 2.05 5.40
CA LEU A 170 16.65 3.32 5.71
C LEU A 170 16.43 3.54 7.22
N GLU A 171 16.56 2.50 8.05
CA GLU A 171 16.37 2.61 9.50
C GLU A 171 17.29 3.65 10.12
N ASP A 172 18.58 3.61 9.78
CA ASP A 172 19.61 4.59 10.25
C ASP A 172 19.35 6.01 9.75
N GLN A 173 18.49 6.17 8.73
CA GLN A 173 18.10 7.47 8.19
C GLN A 173 16.82 8.02 8.82
N GLY A 174 16.25 7.31 9.81
CA GLY A 174 15.01 7.71 10.48
C GLY A 174 13.76 7.41 9.66
N ILE A 175 13.85 6.58 8.62
CA ILE A 175 12.72 6.20 7.76
C ILE A 175 12.36 4.75 8.03
N ARG A 176 11.13 4.51 8.47
CA ARG A 176 10.62 3.17 8.76
C ARG A 176 10.07 2.53 7.50
N VAL A 177 10.38 1.27 7.29
CA VAL A 177 9.76 0.46 6.23
C VAL A 177 9.18 -0.80 6.85
N GLY A 178 7.91 -1.06 6.61
CA GLY A 178 7.23 -2.22 7.19
C GLY A 178 6.24 -2.85 6.23
N GLN A 179 6.01 -4.16 6.39
CA GLN A 179 5.06 -4.93 5.62
C GLN A 179 4.00 -5.53 6.52
N LEU A 180 2.72 -5.30 6.19
CA LEU A 180 1.59 -6.03 6.75
C LEU A 180 1.12 -7.07 5.75
N VAL A 181 1.24 -8.33 6.09
CA VAL A 181 0.71 -9.45 5.29
C VAL A 181 -0.68 -9.81 5.80
N ILE A 182 -1.66 -9.79 4.90
CA ILE A 182 -3.06 -10.14 5.17
C ILE A 182 -3.38 -11.44 4.44
N PRO A 183 -3.27 -12.60 5.09
CA PRO A 183 -3.64 -13.89 4.51
C PRO A 183 -5.15 -13.94 4.22
N GLY A 184 -5.54 -14.43 3.04
CA GLY A 184 -6.93 -14.43 2.61
C GLY A 184 -7.47 -13.04 2.26
N GLY A 185 -8.75 -12.90 2.11
CA GLY A 185 -9.39 -11.60 1.87
C GLY A 185 -9.86 -10.94 3.17
N ILE A 186 -9.76 -9.61 3.26
CA ILE A 186 -10.23 -8.87 4.44
C ILE A 186 -11.67 -9.22 4.85
N PRO A 187 -12.64 -9.41 3.93
CA PRO A 187 -14.01 -9.80 4.30
C PRO A 187 -14.13 -11.13 5.02
N GLN A 188 -13.16 -12.03 4.88
CA GLN A 188 -13.13 -13.34 5.52
C GLN A 188 -12.47 -13.30 6.92
N LEU A 189 -11.80 -12.19 7.26
CA LEU A 189 -11.17 -12.04 8.55
C LEU A 189 -12.22 -11.79 9.65
N ARG A 190 -12.16 -12.62 10.70
CA ARG A 190 -12.99 -12.42 11.91
C ARG A 190 -12.22 -11.53 12.88
N LEU A 191 -12.24 -10.22 12.60
CA LEU A 191 -11.61 -9.21 13.44
C LEU A 191 -12.69 -8.55 14.33
N PRO A 192 -12.40 -8.26 15.61
CA PRO A 192 -13.36 -7.67 16.54
C PRO A 192 -14.01 -6.38 16.05
N HIS A 193 -13.23 -5.49 15.46
CA HIS A 193 -13.68 -4.20 14.90
C HIS A 193 -13.57 -4.14 13.37
N GLY A 194 -13.45 -5.32 12.72
CA GLY A 194 -13.41 -5.42 11.27
C GLY A 194 -12.17 -4.76 10.65
N ILE A 195 -12.40 -3.97 9.59
CA ILE A 195 -11.33 -3.35 8.82
C ILE A 195 -10.57 -2.26 9.61
N ASP A 196 -11.16 -1.70 10.66
CA ASP A 196 -10.51 -0.68 11.49
C ASP A 196 -9.36 -1.28 12.30
N ASP A 197 -9.43 -2.57 12.71
CA ASP A 197 -8.28 -3.27 13.33
C ASP A 197 -7.08 -3.35 12.39
N VAL A 198 -7.34 -3.49 11.09
CA VAL A 198 -6.27 -3.49 10.07
C VAL A 198 -5.66 -2.09 9.96
N ALA A 199 -6.47 -1.04 9.96
CA ALA A 199 -6.01 0.33 9.92
C ALA A 199 -5.19 0.70 11.18
N ASP A 200 -5.59 0.22 12.36
CA ASP A 200 -4.83 0.40 13.60
C ASP A 200 -3.49 -0.35 13.56
N ARG A 201 -3.43 -1.53 12.94
CA ARG A 201 -2.16 -2.24 12.75
C ARG A 201 -1.23 -1.49 11.78
N ILE A 202 -1.77 -0.86 10.74
CA ILE A 202 -1.00 -0.01 9.82
C ILE A 202 -0.49 1.24 10.54
N TRP A 203 -1.31 1.86 11.39
CA TRP A 203 -0.88 2.96 12.26
C TRP A 203 0.25 2.54 13.20
N TYR A 204 0.16 1.33 13.78
CA TYR A 204 1.21 0.79 14.63
C TYR A 204 2.54 0.65 13.87
N LEU A 205 2.53 0.16 12.64
CA LEU A 205 3.74 0.08 11.79
C LEU A 205 4.32 1.46 11.44
N HIS A 206 3.45 2.48 11.31
CA HIS A 206 3.91 3.85 11.12
C HIS A 206 4.63 4.40 12.35
N THR A 207 4.12 4.14 13.55
CA THR A 207 4.58 4.78 14.78
C THR A 207 5.67 4.02 15.54
N ASN A 208 5.83 2.73 15.30
CA ASN A 208 6.72 1.87 16.06
C ASN A 208 7.80 1.24 15.19
N ALA A 209 9.01 1.16 15.71
CA ALA A 209 10.05 0.30 15.14
C ALA A 209 9.73 -1.18 15.43
N GLY A 210 10.17 -2.06 14.55
CA GLY A 210 9.93 -3.50 14.68
C GLY A 210 10.42 -4.27 13.46
N PRO A 211 10.13 -5.57 13.37
CA PRO A 211 10.54 -6.37 12.23
C PRO A 211 9.87 -5.85 10.95
N PHE A 212 10.55 -5.97 9.82
CA PHE A 212 10.01 -5.59 8.51
C PHE A 212 8.61 -6.17 8.27
N ARG A 213 8.44 -7.48 8.52
CA ARG A 213 7.20 -8.22 8.20
C ARG A 213 6.38 -8.53 9.43
N THR A 214 5.08 -8.18 9.36
CA THR A 214 4.06 -8.57 10.33
C THR A 214 2.94 -9.31 9.60
N LEU A 215 2.54 -10.47 10.13
CA LEU A 215 1.34 -11.17 9.66
C LEU A 215 0.15 -10.72 10.51
N LEU A 216 -0.96 -10.34 9.85
CA LEU A 216 -2.19 -9.96 10.55
C LEU A 216 -2.80 -11.14 11.30
N ILE A 217 -2.77 -12.31 10.66
CA ILE A 217 -3.13 -13.62 11.22
C ILE A 217 -2.09 -14.64 10.77
N PRO A 218 -1.93 -15.77 11.47
CA PRO A 218 -1.05 -16.87 11.02
C PRO A 218 -1.40 -17.34 9.61
N LEU A 219 -0.39 -17.74 8.85
CA LEU A 219 -0.61 -18.46 7.59
C LEU A 219 -1.13 -19.85 7.89
N GLU A 220 -2.30 -20.20 7.40
CA GLU A 220 -2.78 -21.57 7.49
C GLU A 220 -1.95 -22.48 6.57
N ASP A 221 -1.52 -23.63 7.09
CA ASP A 221 -0.86 -24.66 6.31
C ASP A 221 -1.89 -25.35 5.40
N GLY A 222 -1.96 -24.84 4.18
CA GLY A 222 -2.44 -25.51 2.97
C GLY A 222 -3.75 -26.29 3.05
N ARG A 223 -4.88 -25.60 3.04
CA ARG A 223 -6.12 -26.06 2.39
C ARG A 223 -6.89 -24.82 1.91
N GLU A 224 -6.57 -24.39 0.69
CA GLU A 224 -7.52 -23.68 -0.17
C GLU A 224 -7.13 -23.90 -1.63
#